data_8cd98c8b0bbb06013118363ee719527f
#
_entry.id   8cd98c8b0bbb06013118363ee719527f
#
_cell.length_a   1.000
_cell.length_b   1.000
_cell.length_c   1.000
_cell.angle_alpha   90.00
_cell.angle_beta   90.00
_cell.angle_gamma   90.00
#
_symmetry.space_group_name_H-M   'P 1'
#
loop_
_entity.id
_entity.type
_entity.pdbx_description
1 polymer ?
#
loop_
_entity_poly.entity_id
_entity_poly.type
_entity_poly.pdbx_seq_one_letter_code
_entity_poly.pdbx_strand_id
1 'polypeptide(L)'
;MELFLTIPNRINFLQMGRFGRSFEQRFRMNFRKKFDWISFNRTLVLEGKPNRLAIAIDPSYISKFGKKTPGVGYFWSGCASAVKWGLELMGFALVDADAGTAVHLVAKQTFTDKIRGAVPYYLKHMDNHNTIIGIYLRTVHSLKDDLLKLSSCLVADAFFSKETFVSGAKALGFNVIIRLRDDARMKYLYTGPKTGKKGRPKKFTGPVDLKSLDESIFETISLEDVTLYSAVVWAVSLKREVKAVIAEYIDPEKKTQTRKVFFSTDTGMNAIDIFDV
;
A
#
# COMPACT_ATOMS: atom_id res chain seq x y z
N MET A 1 19.78 -6.27 -21.54
CA MET A 1 19.28 -7.50 -20.91
C MET A 1 20.19 -8.70 -21.18
N GLU A 2 20.62 -8.95 -22.41
CA GLU A 2 21.51 -10.07 -22.77
C GLU A 2 22.73 -10.21 -21.86
N LEU A 3 23.42 -9.10 -21.53
CA LEU A 3 24.60 -9.13 -20.68
C LEU A 3 24.36 -9.77 -19.30
N PHE A 4 23.18 -9.52 -18.70
CA PHE A 4 22.83 -10.14 -17.41
C PHE A 4 22.55 -11.64 -17.52
N LEU A 5 22.14 -12.11 -18.70
CA LEU A 5 21.87 -13.52 -18.97
C LEU A 5 23.15 -14.28 -19.34
N THR A 6 24.20 -13.59 -19.80
CA THR A 6 25.44 -14.19 -20.23
C THR A 6 26.48 -14.34 -19.12
N ILE A 7 26.35 -13.62 -18.00
CA ILE A 7 27.25 -13.69 -16.85
C ILE A 7 26.90 -14.88 -15.97
N PRO A 8 27.73 -15.95 -15.90
CA PRO A 8 27.35 -17.20 -15.22
C PRO A 8 27.40 -17.12 -13.69
N ASN A 9 27.97 -16.07 -13.12
CA ASN A 9 28.19 -15.90 -11.68
C ASN A 9 27.64 -14.56 -11.17
N ARG A 10 28.18 -14.11 -10.03
CA ARG A 10 27.79 -12.82 -9.44
C ARG A 10 27.97 -11.67 -10.42
N ILE A 11 26.90 -10.98 -10.75
CA ILE A 11 26.89 -9.79 -11.60
C ILE A 11 27.53 -8.62 -10.84
N ASN A 12 28.60 -8.07 -11.40
CA ASN A 12 29.26 -6.87 -10.92
C ASN A 12 29.88 -6.12 -12.12
N PHE A 13 30.33 -4.89 -11.91
CA PHE A 13 30.85 -4.07 -13.01
C PHE A 13 32.06 -4.68 -13.71
N LEU A 14 32.92 -5.37 -12.98
CA LEU A 14 34.07 -6.05 -13.56
C LEU A 14 33.64 -7.19 -14.53
N GLN A 15 32.68 -8.00 -14.11
CA GLN A 15 32.14 -9.07 -14.97
C GLN A 15 31.34 -8.45 -16.15
N MET A 16 30.60 -7.38 -15.93
CA MET A 16 29.96 -6.66 -17.03
C MET A 16 30.98 -6.15 -18.06
N GLY A 17 32.14 -5.69 -17.63
CA GLY A 17 33.22 -5.31 -18.52
C GLY A 17 33.86 -6.48 -19.26
N ARG A 18 34.01 -7.67 -18.61
CA ARG A 18 34.57 -8.89 -19.20
C ARG A 18 33.67 -9.52 -20.26
N PHE A 19 32.37 -9.54 -20.01
CA PHE A 19 31.37 -10.16 -20.90
C PHE A 19 30.71 -9.18 -21.86
N GLY A 20 30.84 -7.86 -21.60
CA GLY A 20 30.23 -6.81 -22.40
C GLY A 20 31.18 -6.18 -23.41
N ARG A 21 30.62 -5.32 -24.26
CA ARG A 21 31.35 -4.54 -25.28
C ARG A 21 31.96 -3.24 -24.73
N SER A 22 31.90 -3.00 -23.41
CA SER A 22 32.37 -1.76 -22.79
C SER A 22 33.18 -2.07 -21.55
N PHE A 23 34.17 -1.22 -21.25
CA PHE A 23 34.97 -1.33 -20.04
C PHE A 23 34.17 -1.12 -18.76
N GLU A 24 34.58 -1.73 -17.65
CA GLU A 24 34.00 -1.65 -16.32
C GLU A 24 33.63 -0.21 -15.92
N GLN A 25 34.53 0.74 -16.16
CA GLN A 25 34.37 2.14 -15.82
C GLN A 25 33.11 2.75 -16.43
N ARG A 26 32.80 2.41 -17.69
CA ARG A 26 31.60 2.92 -18.39
C ARG A 26 30.31 2.44 -17.73
N PHE A 27 30.27 1.16 -17.32
CA PHE A 27 29.12 0.62 -16.57
C PHE A 27 28.98 1.32 -15.23
N ARG A 28 30.08 1.50 -14.49
CA ARG A 28 30.12 2.15 -13.18
C ARG A 28 29.64 3.63 -13.28
N MET A 29 30.09 4.37 -14.30
CA MET A 29 29.66 5.75 -14.53
C MET A 29 28.18 5.83 -14.92
N ASN A 30 27.70 4.97 -15.79
CA ASN A 30 26.28 4.96 -16.20
C ASN A 30 25.35 4.58 -15.05
N PHE A 31 25.77 3.69 -14.16
CA PHE A 31 25.00 3.31 -13.00
C PHE A 31 24.77 4.45 -11.97
N ARG A 32 25.59 5.49 -12.02
CA ARG A 32 25.42 6.69 -11.19
C ARG A 32 24.45 7.71 -11.77
N LYS A 33 24.07 7.57 -13.05
CA LYS A 33 23.12 8.48 -13.69
C LYS A 33 21.72 8.23 -13.13
N LYS A 34 20.97 9.31 -12.92
CA LYS A 34 19.56 9.21 -12.63
C LYS A 34 18.84 8.60 -13.85
N PHE A 35 17.95 7.67 -13.59
CA PHE A 35 17.12 7.05 -14.61
C PHE A 35 15.66 7.18 -14.20
N ASP A 36 14.81 7.55 -15.12
CA ASP A 36 13.37 7.68 -14.90
C ASP A 36 12.70 6.29 -15.02
N TRP A 37 12.75 5.55 -13.92
CA TRP A 37 12.16 4.21 -13.84
C TRP A 37 10.66 4.21 -14.01
N ILE A 38 9.97 5.24 -13.51
CA ILE A 38 8.51 5.31 -13.60
C ILE A 38 8.09 5.46 -15.05
N SER A 39 8.65 6.41 -15.79
CA SER A 39 8.33 6.61 -17.20
C SER A 39 8.70 5.41 -18.05
N PHE A 40 9.84 4.78 -17.78
CA PHE A 40 10.26 3.56 -18.48
C PHE A 40 9.30 2.39 -18.24
N ASN A 41 9.01 2.07 -16.97
CA ASN A 41 8.15 0.93 -16.62
C ASN A 41 6.69 1.19 -16.99
N ARG A 42 6.23 2.45 -16.90
CA ARG A 42 4.91 2.86 -17.37
C ARG A 42 4.65 2.47 -18.82
N THR A 43 5.62 2.66 -19.69
CA THR A 43 5.47 2.32 -21.12
C THR A 43 5.13 0.85 -21.31
N LEU A 44 5.75 -0.04 -20.52
CA LEU A 44 5.51 -1.49 -20.58
C LEU A 44 4.08 -1.88 -20.19
N VAL A 45 3.49 -1.16 -19.23
CA VAL A 45 2.14 -1.47 -18.74
C VAL A 45 1.05 -0.94 -19.67
N LEU A 46 1.22 0.29 -20.18
CA LEU A 46 0.16 0.95 -20.95
C LEU A 46 -0.03 0.37 -22.35
N GLU A 47 0.87 -0.46 -22.83
CA GLU A 47 0.69 -1.21 -24.10
C GLU A 47 -0.56 -2.10 -24.07
N GLY A 48 -0.92 -2.66 -22.89
CA GLY A 48 -2.08 -3.52 -22.68
C GLY A 48 -3.43 -2.79 -22.55
N LYS A 49 -3.47 -1.46 -22.54
CA LYS A 49 -4.67 -0.62 -22.29
C LYS A 49 -5.44 -1.04 -21.04
N PRO A 50 -4.78 -1.11 -19.88
CA PRO A 50 -5.41 -1.52 -18.63
C PRO A 50 -6.49 -0.51 -18.22
N ASN A 51 -7.55 -0.99 -17.55
CA ASN A 51 -8.69 -0.16 -17.14
C ASN A 51 -8.73 0.06 -15.63
N ARG A 52 -8.64 -1.02 -14.81
CA ARG A 52 -8.66 -0.93 -13.35
C ARG A 52 -7.24 -0.96 -12.78
N LEU A 53 -6.63 0.22 -12.67
CA LEU A 53 -5.26 0.38 -12.17
C LEU A 53 -5.22 0.83 -10.72
N ALA A 54 -4.31 0.23 -9.95
CA ALA A 54 -3.96 0.67 -8.61
C ALA A 54 -2.44 0.70 -8.40
N ILE A 55 -1.99 1.50 -7.45
CA ILE A 55 -0.59 1.58 -7.07
C ILE A 55 -0.40 0.83 -5.76
N ALA A 56 0.29 -0.31 -5.82
CA ALA A 56 0.68 -1.04 -4.63
C ALA A 56 1.98 -0.50 -4.04
N ILE A 57 2.04 -0.43 -2.71
CA ILE A 57 3.23 -0.06 -1.97
C ILE A 57 3.58 -1.14 -0.95
N ASP A 58 4.86 -1.47 -0.88
CA ASP A 58 5.37 -2.44 0.09
C ASP A 58 6.82 -2.14 0.49
N PRO A 59 7.11 -1.98 1.80
CA PRO A 59 8.47 -1.88 2.30
C PRO A 59 9.10 -3.27 2.41
N SER A 60 10.22 -3.47 1.75
CA SER A 60 10.94 -4.75 1.76
C SER A 60 12.30 -4.62 2.42
N TYR A 61 12.56 -5.49 3.42
CA TYR A 61 13.83 -5.57 4.12
C TYR A 61 14.90 -6.27 3.30
N ILE A 62 16.13 -5.72 3.32
CA ILE A 62 17.33 -6.32 2.71
C ILE A 62 18.40 -6.46 3.78
N SER A 63 18.84 -7.71 4.01
CA SER A 63 19.94 -7.98 4.93
C SER A 63 21.23 -7.32 4.45
N LYS A 64 21.86 -6.55 5.32
CA LYS A 64 23.12 -5.86 5.01
C LYS A 64 24.03 -5.82 6.22
N PHE A 65 25.24 -6.35 6.05
CA PHE A 65 26.30 -6.28 7.05
C PHE A 65 27.15 -5.01 6.87
N GLY A 66 27.69 -4.52 7.96
CA GLY A 66 28.54 -3.33 8.01
C GLY A 66 27.79 -2.05 8.37
N LYS A 67 28.55 -1.10 8.94
CA LYS A 67 28.01 0.15 9.52
C LYS A 67 28.15 1.36 8.59
N LYS A 68 28.92 1.24 7.49
CA LYS A 68 29.26 2.36 6.60
C LYS A 68 28.34 2.50 5.38
N THR A 69 27.38 1.57 5.18
CA THR A 69 26.44 1.67 4.07
C THR A 69 25.43 2.78 4.37
N PRO A 70 25.23 3.76 3.48
CA PRO A 70 24.25 4.83 3.69
C PRO A 70 22.84 4.26 3.88
N GLY A 71 22.15 4.74 4.91
CA GLY A 71 20.77 4.34 5.22
C GLY A 71 20.63 2.97 5.87
N VAL A 72 21.73 2.31 6.27
CA VAL A 72 21.65 1.09 7.06
C VAL A 72 21.11 1.39 8.46
N GLY A 73 20.19 0.55 8.93
CA GLY A 73 19.51 0.74 10.21
C GLY A 73 18.77 -0.51 10.66
N TYR A 74 17.89 -0.36 11.64
CA TYR A 74 17.04 -1.43 12.14
C TYR A 74 15.66 -1.35 11.45
N PHE A 75 15.30 -2.40 10.72
CA PHE A 75 14.03 -2.50 10.00
C PHE A 75 13.35 -3.84 10.29
N TRP A 76 12.04 -3.88 10.09
CA TRP A 76 11.27 -5.11 10.23
C TRP A 76 11.57 -6.08 9.10
N SER A 77 11.91 -7.30 9.44
CA SER A 77 12.11 -8.39 8.49
C SER A 77 10.94 -9.39 8.59
N GLY A 78 10.09 -9.44 7.58
CA GLY A 78 8.95 -10.37 7.54
C GLY A 78 9.39 -11.83 7.62
N CYS A 79 10.44 -12.22 6.89
CA CYS A 79 10.98 -13.58 6.93
C CYS A 79 11.52 -14.01 8.30
N ALA A 80 11.98 -13.07 9.10
CA ALA A 80 12.52 -13.35 10.43
C ALA A 80 11.52 -13.03 11.56
N SER A 81 10.37 -12.44 11.22
CA SER A 81 9.38 -11.91 12.18
C SER A 81 10.01 -11.09 13.31
N ALA A 82 11.04 -10.31 12.97
CA ALA A 82 11.84 -9.53 13.92
C ALA A 82 12.47 -8.29 13.27
N VAL A 83 12.80 -7.31 14.11
CA VAL A 83 13.59 -6.16 13.70
C VAL A 83 15.06 -6.57 13.54
N LYS A 84 15.63 -6.31 12.37
CA LYS A 84 17.02 -6.66 12.03
C LYS A 84 17.78 -5.49 11.44
N TRP A 85 19.10 -5.55 11.58
CA TRP A 85 20.03 -4.62 10.95
C TRP A 85 20.13 -4.86 9.45
N GLY A 86 19.94 -3.82 8.64
CA GLY A 86 19.97 -3.92 7.19
C GLY A 86 19.53 -2.64 6.50
N LEU A 87 18.96 -2.81 5.32
CA LEU A 87 18.35 -1.74 4.52
C LEU A 87 16.88 -2.03 4.34
N GLU A 88 16.12 -1.00 4.01
CA GLU A 88 14.74 -1.13 3.57
C GLU A 88 14.53 -0.36 2.29
N LEU A 89 13.80 -0.96 1.36
CA LEU A 89 13.35 -0.35 0.11
C LEU A 89 11.83 -0.32 0.10
N MET A 90 11.25 0.85 -0.05
CA MET A 90 9.83 1.01 -0.32
C MET A 90 9.59 0.82 -1.82
N GLY A 91 9.00 -0.30 -2.19
CA GLY A 91 8.61 -0.64 -3.55
C GLY A 91 7.29 0.02 -3.94
N PHE A 92 7.18 0.38 -5.21
CA PHE A 92 5.95 0.84 -5.86
C PHE A 92 5.71 -0.03 -7.08
N ALA A 93 4.53 -0.59 -7.20
CA ALA A 93 4.12 -1.37 -8.35
C ALA A 93 2.79 -0.83 -8.90
N LEU A 94 2.59 -0.93 -10.20
CA LEU A 94 1.31 -0.70 -10.85
C LEU A 94 0.62 -2.05 -10.99
N VAL A 95 -0.54 -2.16 -10.37
CA VAL A 95 -1.40 -3.35 -10.41
C VAL A 95 -2.47 -3.12 -11.47
N ASP A 96 -2.64 -4.09 -12.35
CA ASP A 96 -3.76 -4.21 -13.27
C ASP A 96 -4.69 -5.30 -12.71
N ALA A 97 -5.81 -4.86 -12.13
CA ALA A 97 -6.77 -5.78 -11.50
C ALA A 97 -7.50 -6.64 -12.54
N ASP A 98 -7.68 -6.15 -13.77
CA ASP A 98 -8.35 -6.91 -14.84
C ASP A 98 -7.48 -8.04 -15.36
N ALA A 99 -6.18 -7.79 -15.50
CA ALA A 99 -5.22 -8.78 -15.96
C ALA A 99 -4.67 -9.67 -14.82
N GLY A 100 -4.92 -9.33 -13.56
CA GLY A 100 -4.33 -10.01 -12.40
C GLY A 100 -2.80 -9.92 -12.36
N THR A 101 -2.23 -8.82 -12.87
CA THR A 101 -0.78 -8.63 -13.01
C THR A 101 -0.29 -7.38 -12.29
N ALA A 102 1.00 -7.37 -11.94
CA ALA A 102 1.63 -6.20 -11.36
C ALA A 102 3.00 -5.96 -11.99
N VAL A 103 3.31 -4.71 -12.27
CA VAL A 103 4.61 -4.29 -12.81
C VAL A 103 5.29 -3.33 -11.83
N HIS A 104 6.52 -3.65 -11.48
CA HIS A 104 7.33 -2.78 -10.62
C HIS A 104 7.58 -1.43 -11.29
N LEU A 105 7.28 -0.32 -10.60
CA LEU A 105 7.50 1.03 -11.09
C LEU A 105 8.87 1.58 -10.63
N VAL A 106 9.07 1.62 -9.34
CA VAL A 106 10.27 2.20 -8.72
C VAL A 106 10.43 1.70 -7.28
N ALA A 107 11.66 1.60 -6.80
CA ALA A 107 11.96 1.43 -5.39
C ALA A 107 12.72 2.63 -4.84
N LYS A 108 12.40 3.03 -3.62
CA LYS A 108 13.08 4.11 -2.89
C LYS A 108 13.62 3.58 -1.58
N GLN A 109 14.89 3.84 -1.32
CA GLN A 109 15.49 3.46 -0.05
C GLN A 109 14.89 4.27 1.10
N THR A 110 14.54 3.59 2.18
CA THR A 110 14.07 4.20 3.42
C THR A 110 15.29 4.67 4.24
N PHE A 111 15.33 5.94 4.59
CA PHE A 111 16.33 6.52 5.46
C PHE A 111 15.69 6.92 6.79
N THR A 112 16.15 6.32 7.89
CA THR A 112 15.68 6.62 9.24
C THR A 112 16.50 7.70 9.94
N ASP A 113 17.66 8.05 9.40
CA ASP A 113 18.50 9.10 9.92
C ASP A 113 17.81 10.46 9.80
N LYS A 114 18.02 11.32 10.80
CA LYS A 114 17.39 12.63 10.99
C LYS A 114 17.17 13.33 9.65
N ILE A 115 15.91 13.53 9.32
CA ILE A 115 15.46 14.10 8.07
C ILE A 115 16.09 15.49 7.90
N ARG A 116 17.06 15.57 7.00
CA ARG A 116 17.64 16.83 6.57
C ARG A 116 16.78 17.43 5.46
N GLY A 117 15.98 18.43 5.79
CA GLY A 117 15.17 19.16 4.81
C GLY A 117 13.90 19.79 5.39
N ALA A 118 13.29 20.71 4.65
CA ALA A 118 12.03 21.31 5.05
C ALA A 118 10.91 20.25 5.01
N VAL A 119 10.26 20.01 6.13
CA VAL A 119 9.07 19.17 6.22
C VAL A 119 7.92 19.91 5.50
N PRO A 120 7.28 19.30 4.49
CA PRO A 120 6.14 19.90 3.82
C PRO A 120 5.03 20.30 4.82
N TYR A 121 4.32 21.40 4.51
CA TYR A 121 3.31 21.99 5.41
C TYR A 121 2.27 20.97 5.92
N TYR A 122 1.74 20.10 5.04
CA TYR A 122 0.75 19.09 5.40
C TYR A 122 1.31 17.99 6.31
N LEU A 123 2.63 17.78 6.35
CA LEU A 123 3.29 16.87 7.31
C LEU A 123 3.69 17.56 8.61
N LYS A 124 3.81 18.90 8.63
CA LYS A 124 4.14 19.66 9.85
C LYS A 124 3.07 19.56 10.93
N HIS A 125 1.81 19.38 10.52
CA HIS A 125 0.67 19.22 11.43
C HIS A 125 0.41 17.77 11.85
N MET A 126 1.18 16.82 11.33
CA MET A 126 1.16 15.45 11.77
C MET A 126 2.24 15.28 12.85
N ASP A 127 1.84 15.06 14.09
CA ASP A 127 2.73 14.91 15.26
C ASP A 127 3.77 13.77 15.10
N ASN A 128 3.74 13.03 13.99
CA ASN A 128 4.52 11.83 13.74
C ASN A 128 5.40 11.88 12.48
N HIS A 129 5.82 13.05 12.01
CA HIS A 129 6.63 13.17 10.80
C HIS A 129 8.02 12.48 10.87
N ASN A 130 8.51 12.17 12.07
CA ASN A 130 9.74 11.40 12.32
C ASN A 130 9.49 9.90 12.47
N THR A 131 8.25 9.43 12.38
CA THR A 131 7.93 8.01 12.44
C THR A 131 8.16 7.35 11.09
N ILE A 132 8.24 6.02 11.08
CA ILE A 132 8.35 5.25 9.84
C ILE A 132 7.19 5.54 8.87
N ILE A 133 5.97 5.72 9.38
CA ILE A 133 4.80 6.12 8.58
C ILE A 133 5.00 7.49 7.93
N GLY A 134 5.55 8.46 8.67
CA GLY A 134 5.87 9.78 8.12
C GLY A 134 6.93 9.71 7.03
N ILE A 135 7.92 8.81 7.16
CA ILE A 135 8.94 8.57 6.13
C ILE A 135 8.28 8.00 4.86
N TYR A 136 7.40 7.01 4.99
CA TYR A 136 6.68 6.43 3.85
C TYR A 136 5.79 7.46 3.15
N LEU A 137 5.06 8.28 3.89
CA LEU A 137 4.27 9.37 3.30
C LEU A 137 5.11 10.39 2.53
N ARG A 138 6.30 10.73 3.02
CA ARG A 138 7.23 11.59 2.28
C ARG A 138 7.72 10.93 1.00
N THR A 139 7.94 9.63 1.03
CA THR A 139 8.32 8.88 -0.17
C THR A 139 7.19 8.89 -1.20
N VAL A 140 5.95 8.63 -0.79
CA VAL A 140 4.75 8.77 -1.64
C VAL A 140 4.63 10.19 -2.20
N HIS A 141 4.80 11.22 -1.34
CA HIS A 141 4.77 12.61 -1.78
C HIS A 141 5.82 12.93 -2.83
N SER A 142 7.04 12.40 -2.69
CA SER A 142 8.13 12.66 -3.64
C SER A 142 7.87 12.10 -5.05
N LEU A 143 6.91 11.19 -5.18
CA LEU A 143 6.52 10.52 -6.42
C LEU A 143 5.08 10.86 -6.84
N LYS A 144 4.38 11.67 -6.05
CA LYS A 144 2.94 11.92 -6.15
C LYS A 144 2.49 12.26 -7.58
N ASP A 145 3.17 13.21 -8.21
CA ASP A 145 2.74 13.73 -9.52
C ASP A 145 2.85 12.69 -10.63
N ASP A 146 3.82 11.79 -10.54
CA ASP A 146 3.97 10.70 -11.50
C ASP A 146 3.02 9.54 -11.21
N LEU A 147 2.79 9.23 -9.93
CA LEU A 147 1.87 8.18 -9.52
C LEU A 147 0.41 8.54 -9.85
N LEU A 148 -0.03 9.79 -9.59
CA LEU A 148 -1.39 10.25 -9.87
C LEU A 148 -1.72 10.29 -11.38
N LYS A 149 -0.71 10.35 -12.26
CA LYS A 149 -0.92 10.17 -13.71
C LYS A 149 -1.31 8.73 -14.08
N LEU A 150 -1.04 7.77 -13.20
CA LEU A 150 -1.32 6.34 -13.41
C LEU A 150 -2.61 5.93 -12.72
N SER A 151 -2.72 6.21 -11.43
CA SER A 151 -3.92 5.91 -10.63
C SER A 151 -3.99 6.80 -9.38
N SER A 152 -5.20 7.14 -8.97
CA SER A 152 -5.46 7.75 -7.67
C SER A 152 -5.75 6.69 -6.58
N CYS A 153 -5.71 5.41 -6.91
CA CYS A 153 -5.92 4.29 -5.97
C CYS A 153 -4.57 3.80 -5.45
N LEU A 154 -4.38 3.82 -4.13
CA LEU A 154 -3.18 3.35 -3.44
C LEU A 154 -3.53 2.13 -2.59
N VAL A 155 -2.82 1.03 -2.82
CA VAL A 155 -3.03 -0.25 -2.13
C VAL A 155 -1.85 -0.55 -1.22
N ALA A 156 -2.14 -1.01 -0.01
CA ALA A 156 -1.10 -1.37 0.96
C ALA A 156 -1.58 -2.47 1.91
N ASP A 157 -0.64 -3.07 2.62
CA ASP A 157 -0.95 -4.08 3.63
C ASP A 157 -1.58 -3.48 4.91
N ALA A 158 -1.98 -4.35 5.84
CA ALA A 158 -2.63 -3.96 7.10
C ALA A 158 -1.74 -3.09 8.01
N PHE A 159 -0.42 -3.09 7.84
CA PHE A 159 0.48 -2.21 8.59
C PHE A 159 0.17 -0.73 8.37
N PHE A 160 -0.29 -0.38 7.17
CA PHE A 160 -0.67 0.97 6.77
C PHE A 160 -2.09 1.37 7.20
N SER A 161 -2.86 0.47 7.82
CA SER A 161 -4.19 0.75 8.38
C SER A 161 -4.11 1.65 9.62
N LYS A 162 -3.52 2.83 9.48
CA LYS A 162 -3.32 3.84 10.52
C LYS A 162 -3.87 5.18 10.07
N GLU A 163 -4.54 5.87 11.00
CA GLU A 163 -5.16 7.17 10.72
C GLU A 163 -4.17 8.15 10.07
N THR A 164 -2.95 8.23 10.60
CA THR A 164 -1.89 9.11 10.09
C THR A 164 -1.53 8.83 8.63
N PHE A 165 -1.41 7.54 8.24
CA PHE A 165 -1.12 7.17 6.86
C PHE A 165 -2.29 7.47 5.94
N VAL A 166 -3.48 7.02 6.33
CA VAL A 166 -4.70 7.18 5.52
C VAL A 166 -5.04 8.66 5.31
N SER A 167 -4.92 9.49 6.35
CA SER A 167 -5.14 10.94 6.24
C SER A 167 -4.08 11.61 5.38
N GLY A 168 -2.82 11.21 5.51
CA GLY A 168 -1.73 11.73 4.70
C GLY A 168 -1.88 11.37 3.23
N ALA A 169 -2.20 10.12 2.91
CA ALA A 169 -2.42 9.67 1.53
C ALA A 169 -3.60 10.42 0.88
N LYS A 170 -4.71 10.61 1.63
CA LYS A 170 -5.84 11.42 1.15
C LYS A 170 -5.46 12.87 0.90
N ALA A 171 -4.68 13.48 1.77
CA ALA A 171 -4.19 14.85 1.58
C ALA A 171 -3.27 14.97 0.33
N LEU A 172 -2.64 13.87 -0.09
CA LEU A 172 -1.86 13.79 -1.32
C LEU A 172 -2.72 13.54 -2.57
N GLY A 173 -4.03 13.29 -2.43
CA GLY A 173 -4.95 13.04 -3.55
C GLY A 173 -5.22 11.57 -3.82
N PHE A 174 -4.74 10.64 -2.97
CA PHE A 174 -4.99 9.21 -3.15
C PHE A 174 -6.18 8.74 -2.33
N ASN A 175 -7.00 7.90 -2.93
CA ASN A 175 -7.85 6.97 -2.20
C ASN A 175 -7.04 5.73 -1.84
N VAL A 176 -7.28 5.16 -0.65
CA VAL A 176 -6.52 3.99 -0.21
C VAL A 176 -7.41 2.77 -0.10
N ILE A 177 -6.90 1.62 -0.53
CA ILE A 177 -7.46 0.29 -0.27
C ILE A 177 -6.47 -0.46 0.60
N ILE A 178 -6.91 -0.86 1.78
CA ILE A 178 -6.06 -1.49 2.78
C ILE A 178 -6.88 -2.56 3.53
N ARG A 179 -6.23 -3.66 3.87
CA ARG A 179 -6.82 -4.60 4.82
C ARG A 179 -6.88 -3.97 6.20
N LEU A 180 -8.05 -4.01 6.85
CA LEU A 180 -8.15 -3.68 8.26
C LEU A 180 -7.50 -4.76 9.12
N ARG A 181 -6.97 -4.35 10.26
CA ARG A 181 -6.50 -5.29 11.28
C ARG A 181 -7.68 -6.08 11.86
N ASP A 182 -7.44 -7.29 12.27
CA ASP A 182 -8.49 -8.20 12.77
C ASP A 182 -9.14 -7.68 14.08
N ASP A 183 -8.44 -6.78 14.81
CA ASP A 183 -8.92 -6.11 16.03
C ASP A 183 -9.59 -4.75 15.74
N ALA A 184 -9.76 -4.37 14.48
CA ALA A 184 -10.31 -3.06 14.12
C ALA A 184 -11.80 -2.95 14.49
N ARG A 185 -12.14 -1.84 15.15
CA ARG A 185 -13.52 -1.54 15.55
C ARG A 185 -14.20 -0.70 14.49
N MET A 186 -15.38 -1.13 14.08
CA MET A 186 -16.26 -0.40 13.16
C MET A 186 -17.61 -0.14 13.82
N LYS A 187 -18.32 0.89 13.36
CA LYS A 187 -19.66 1.24 13.81
C LYS A 187 -20.58 1.45 12.62
N TYR A 188 -21.82 0.98 12.74
CA TYR A 188 -22.88 1.31 11.80
C TYR A 188 -23.21 2.78 11.86
N LEU A 189 -23.38 3.41 10.71
CA LEU A 189 -23.84 4.78 10.60
C LEU A 189 -25.34 4.86 10.93
N TYR A 190 -25.72 5.93 11.59
CA TYR A 190 -27.16 6.19 11.85
C TYR A 190 -27.78 6.88 10.64
N THR A 191 -28.72 6.20 10.00
CA THR A 191 -29.46 6.70 8.82
C THR A 191 -30.90 7.10 9.13
N GLY A 192 -31.32 6.95 10.40
CA GLY A 192 -32.70 7.25 10.81
C GLY A 192 -32.99 8.76 10.90
N PRO A 193 -34.24 9.11 11.14
CA PRO A 193 -34.71 10.51 11.26
C PRO A 193 -34.03 11.23 12.43
N LYS A 194 -33.89 12.55 12.31
CA LYS A 194 -33.39 13.37 13.42
C LYS A 194 -34.38 13.27 14.60
N THR A 195 -33.87 12.93 15.77
CA THR A 195 -34.72 12.64 16.95
C THR A 195 -35.41 13.87 17.56
N GLY A 196 -35.13 15.09 17.10
CA GLY A 196 -35.68 16.33 17.63
C GLY A 196 -35.32 16.67 19.09
N LYS A 197 -34.64 15.76 19.80
CA LYS A 197 -34.21 15.93 21.19
C LYS A 197 -33.02 16.89 21.29
N LYS A 198 -32.99 17.70 22.36
CA LYS A 198 -31.79 18.53 22.68
C LYS A 198 -30.60 17.62 22.90
N GLY A 199 -29.45 17.97 22.31
CA GLY A 199 -28.19 17.23 22.43
C GLY A 199 -27.50 16.98 21.09
N ARG A 200 -26.34 16.25 21.14
CA ARG A 200 -25.59 15.91 19.94
C ARG A 200 -26.40 14.91 19.09
N PRO A 201 -26.58 15.16 17.79
CA PRO A 201 -27.26 14.21 16.91
C PRO A 201 -26.61 12.81 16.97
N LYS A 202 -27.46 11.78 16.95
CA LYS A 202 -27.00 10.38 16.91
C LYS A 202 -26.24 10.15 15.60
N LYS A 203 -25.00 9.68 15.68
CA LYS A 203 -24.16 9.42 14.51
C LYS A 203 -24.03 7.93 14.19
N PHE A 204 -24.20 7.06 15.19
CA PHE A 204 -23.97 5.64 15.07
C PHE A 204 -25.13 4.86 15.66
N THR A 205 -25.41 3.68 15.06
CA THR A 205 -26.45 2.77 15.57
C THR A 205 -25.89 1.77 16.58
N GLY A 206 -24.67 1.28 16.33
CA GLY A 206 -24.00 0.30 17.18
C GLY A 206 -22.66 -0.14 16.61
N PRO A 207 -21.93 -1.04 17.29
CA PRO A 207 -20.73 -1.65 16.76
C PRO A 207 -21.07 -2.65 15.65
N VAL A 208 -20.16 -2.82 14.67
CA VAL A 208 -20.20 -3.93 13.72
C VAL A 208 -19.56 -5.14 14.39
N ASP A 209 -20.32 -6.21 14.56
CA ASP A 209 -19.80 -7.48 15.02
C ASP A 209 -19.54 -8.39 13.82
N LEU A 210 -18.25 -8.72 13.60
CA LEU A 210 -17.86 -9.59 12.49
C LEU A 210 -18.34 -11.05 12.66
N LYS A 211 -18.75 -11.46 13.85
CA LYS A 211 -19.31 -12.80 14.08
C LYS A 211 -20.79 -12.87 13.79
N SER A 212 -21.50 -11.75 13.93
CA SER A 212 -22.94 -11.63 13.71
C SER A 212 -23.22 -10.33 12.96
N LEU A 213 -23.06 -10.38 11.64
CA LEU A 213 -23.33 -9.22 10.76
C LEU A 213 -24.83 -8.97 10.68
N ASP A 214 -25.21 -7.71 10.70
CA ASP A 214 -26.56 -7.30 10.33
C ASP A 214 -26.65 -7.22 8.80
N GLU A 215 -27.02 -8.35 8.18
CA GLU A 215 -27.05 -8.51 6.73
C GLU A 215 -28.01 -7.51 6.05
N SER A 216 -28.98 -6.95 6.77
CA SER A 216 -29.90 -5.94 6.23
C SER A 216 -29.20 -4.63 5.84
N ILE A 217 -27.99 -4.39 6.39
CA ILE A 217 -27.20 -3.17 6.15
C ILE A 217 -26.17 -3.40 5.05
N PHE A 218 -25.77 -4.66 4.80
CA PHE A 218 -24.73 -4.99 3.85
C PHE A 218 -25.30 -5.39 2.50
N GLU A 219 -24.72 -4.87 1.44
CA GLU A 219 -24.84 -5.45 0.10
C GLU A 219 -24.05 -6.75 0.05
N THR A 220 -24.66 -7.84 -0.44
CA THR A 220 -24.03 -9.16 -0.49
C THR A 220 -23.76 -9.54 -1.94
N ILE A 221 -22.54 -9.99 -2.22
CA ILE A 221 -22.13 -10.52 -3.52
C ILE A 221 -21.51 -11.90 -3.28
N SER A 222 -22.11 -12.94 -3.86
CA SER A 222 -21.55 -14.29 -3.79
C SER A 222 -20.70 -14.56 -5.03
N LEU A 223 -19.44 -14.90 -4.81
CA LEU A 223 -18.49 -15.38 -5.81
C LEU A 223 -18.27 -16.89 -5.58
N GLU A 224 -17.50 -17.53 -6.45
CA GLU A 224 -17.31 -18.98 -6.43
C GLU A 224 -16.79 -19.52 -5.08
N ASP A 225 -15.76 -18.87 -4.53
CA ASP A 225 -15.07 -19.31 -3.30
C ASP A 225 -15.20 -18.33 -2.12
N VAL A 226 -15.87 -17.19 -2.30
CA VAL A 226 -15.96 -16.15 -1.29
C VAL A 226 -17.29 -15.40 -1.35
N THR A 227 -17.83 -15.05 -0.19
CA THR A 227 -18.96 -14.12 -0.10
C THR A 227 -18.47 -12.77 0.39
N LEU A 228 -18.79 -11.71 -0.34
CA LEU A 228 -18.46 -10.34 -0.01
C LEU A 228 -19.67 -9.63 0.61
N TYR A 229 -19.49 -9.05 1.77
CA TYR A 229 -20.45 -8.17 2.42
C TYR A 229 -19.88 -6.75 2.40
N SER A 230 -20.60 -5.78 1.86
CA SER A 230 -20.10 -4.42 1.72
C SER A 230 -21.06 -3.37 2.25
N ALA A 231 -20.55 -2.44 3.03
CA ALA A 231 -21.30 -1.30 3.55
C ALA A 231 -20.39 -0.10 3.82
N VAL A 232 -20.98 1.09 3.87
CA VAL A 232 -20.29 2.28 4.39
C VAL A 232 -20.40 2.28 5.91
N VAL A 233 -19.27 2.25 6.58
CA VAL A 233 -19.18 2.19 8.05
C VAL A 233 -18.20 3.22 8.59
N TRP A 234 -18.29 3.52 9.88
CA TRP A 234 -17.31 4.32 10.58
C TRP A 234 -16.19 3.46 11.11
N ALA A 235 -14.99 3.62 10.57
CA ALA A 235 -13.78 2.98 11.10
C ALA A 235 -13.23 3.80 12.28
N VAL A 236 -13.29 3.23 13.49
CA VAL A 236 -12.97 3.97 14.72
C VAL A 236 -11.49 4.36 14.77
N SER A 237 -10.60 3.44 14.41
CA SER A 237 -9.15 3.68 14.38
C SER A 237 -8.73 4.70 13.34
N LEU A 238 -9.49 4.81 12.24
CA LEU A 238 -9.22 5.74 11.14
C LEU A 238 -9.95 7.07 11.28
N LYS A 239 -10.88 7.19 12.26
CA LYS A 239 -11.72 8.38 12.53
C LYS A 239 -12.47 8.88 11.29
N ARG A 240 -12.95 7.98 10.43
CA ARG A 240 -13.64 8.31 9.18
C ARG A 240 -14.61 7.25 8.71
N GLU A 241 -15.46 7.63 7.79
CA GLU A 241 -16.28 6.74 7.00
C GLU A 241 -15.41 6.06 5.95
N VAL A 242 -15.65 4.77 5.73
CA VAL A 242 -14.99 3.94 4.73
C VAL A 242 -16.01 2.99 4.11
N LYS A 243 -15.83 2.62 2.85
CA LYS A 243 -16.49 1.44 2.27
C LYS A 243 -15.76 0.21 2.79
N ALA A 244 -16.36 -0.51 3.71
CA ALA A 244 -15.82 -1.77 4.19
C ALA A 244 -16.32 -2.92 3.31
N VAL A 245 -15.43 -3.85 2.99
CA VAL A 245 -15.73 -5.11 2.31
C VAL A 245 -15.23 -6.24 3.20
N ILE A 246 -16.15 -7.07 3.65
CA ILE A 246 -15.88 -8.24 4.48
C ILE A 246 -15.91 -9.45 3.55
N ALA A 247 -14.76 -10.03 3.28
CA ALA A 247 -14.63 -11.25 2.50
C ALA A 247 -14.70 -12.46 3.43
N GLU A 248 -15.69 -13.29 3.21
CA GLU A 248 -15.95 -14.50 3.98
C GLU A 248 -15.57 -15.72 3.15
N TYR A 249 -14.62 -16.47 3.67
CA TYR A 249 -14.15 -17.73 3.11
C TYR A 249 -14.66 -18.89 3.95
N ILE A 250 -15.23 -19.89 3.30
CA ILE A 250 -15.67 -21.13 3.93
C ILE A 250 -14.71 -22.24 3.50
N ASP A 251 -13.97 -22.82 4.45
CA ASP A 251 -13.18 -24.02 4.20
C ASP A 251 -14.12 -25.22 4.17
N PRO A 252 -14.33 -25.88 3.02
CA PRO A 252 -15.29 -26.97 2.88
C PRO A 252 -14.88 -28.23 3.66
N GLU A 253 -13.57 -28.45 3.86
CA GLU A 253 -13.07 -29.63 4.59
C GLU A 253 -13.17 -29.45 6.12
N LYS A 254 -12.76 -28.28 6.60
CA LYS A 254 -12.71 -27.98 8.05
C LYS A 254 -14.01 -27.38 8.57
N LYS A 255 -14.92 -26.98 7.70
CA LYS A 255 -16.15 -26.23 8.03
C LYS A 255 -15.85 -24.98 8.88
N THR A 256 -14.68 -24.39 8.68
CA THR A 256 -14.28 -23.15 9.36
C THR A 256 -14.56 -21.96 8.48
N GLN A 257 -15.09 -20.91 9.09
CA GLN A 257 -15.40 -19.66 8.45
C GLN A 257 -14.32 -18.65 8.81
N THR A 258 -13.70 -18.03 7.80
CA THR A 258 -12.69 -17.00 8.01
C THR A 258 -13.15 -15.71 7.35
N ARG A 259 -13.11 -14.61 8.07
CA ARG A 259 -13.47 -13.28 7.57
C ARG A 259 -12.25 -12.38 7.53
N LYS A 260 -12.05 -11.70 6.40
CA LYS A 260 -11.05 -10.65 6.24
C LYS A 260 -11.76 -9.36 5.87
N VAL A 261 -11.33 -8.25 6.44
CA VAL A 261 -11.95 -6.94 6.20
C VAL A 261 -11.00 -6.08 5.40
N PHE A 262 -11.46 -5.61 4.26
CA PHE A 262 -10.81 -4.59 3.44
C PHE A 262 -11.60 -3.29 3.51
N PHE A 263 -10.96 -2.18 3.26
CA PHE A 263 -11.68 -0.91 3.17
C PHE A 263 -11.12 -0.04 2.06
N SER A 264 -11.99 0.78 1.50
CA SER A 264 -11.61 1.91 0.66
C SER A 264 -12.00 3.23 1.34
N THR A 265 -11.17 4.26 1.19
CA THR A 265 -11.53 5.63 1.56
C THR A 265 -12.44 6.30 0.53
N ASP A 266 -12.59 5.71 -0.64
CA ASP A 266 -13.65 6.03 -1.59
C ASP A 266 -14.90 5.21 -1.22
N THR A 267 -15.88 5.88 -0.62
CA THR A 267 -17.11 5.24 -0.17
C THR A 267 -18.05 4.84 -1.31
N GLY A 268 -17.83 5.36 -2.52
CA GLY A 268 -18.58 5.02 -3.73
C GLY A 268 -18.00 3.86 -4.53
N MET A 269 -16.81 3.36 -4.14
CA MET A 269 -16.15 2.27 -4.88
C MET A 269 -16.93 0.95 -4.76
N ASN A 270 -16.93 0.17 -5.85
CA ASN A 270 -17.56 -1.14 -5.90
C ASN A 270 -16.82 -2.14 -4.99
N ALA A 271 -17.55 -3.06 -4.37
CA ALA A 271 -17.00 -4.08 -3.48
C ALA A 271 -16.00 -5.02 -4.19
N ILE A 272 -16.31 -5.40 -5.43
CA ILE A 272 -15.44 -6.24 -6.25
C ILE A 272 -14.11 -5.52 -6.52
N ASP A 273 -14.16 -4.23 -6.89
CA ASP A 273 -12.94 -3.45 -7.17
C ASP A 273 -12.05 -3.31 -5.93
N ILE A 274 -12.64 -3.25 -4.72
CA ILE A 274 -11.89 -3.21 -3.45
C ILE A 274 -11.26 -4.57 -3.15
N PHE A 275 -11.92 -5.64 -3.54
CA PHE A 275 -11.49 -7.01 -3.25
C PHE A 275 -10.43 -7.52 -4.21
N ASP A 276 -10.53 -7.19 -5.50
CA ASP A 276 -9.65 -7.67 -6.58
C ASP A 276 -8.25 -7.04 -6.56
N VAL A 277 -8.10 -5.91 -5.91
CA VAL A 277 -6.84 -5.13 -5.84
C VAL A 277 -6.08 -5.46 -4.56
#